data_eabc91a2d579c2ca1edf1e468a84465d
#
_entry.id   eabc91a2d579c2ca1edf1e468a84465d
#
_cell.length_a   1.000
_cell.length_b   1.000
_cell.length_c   1.000
_cell.angle_alpha   90.00
_cell.angle_beta   90.00
_cell.angle_gamma   90.00
#
_symmetry.space_group_name_H-M   'P 1'
#
loop_
_entity.id
_entity.type
_entity.pdbx_description
1 polymer ?
#
loop_
_entity_poly.entity_id
_entity_poly.type
_entity_poly.pdbx_seq_one_letter_code
_entity_poly.pdbx_strand_id
1 'polypeptide(L)'
;MNKTVYTWKDFNKCAEYAMKKAAVDFNISWQDEIYKVFTVENPILWQNIEKGILTKDELHRTRWNIIFAKLGIVADGEEFEKRFRYHLESSAEKMEGAEDLLVYLKSKYKVYAASNAHYEQQLKRMALADFSKYIDGYFISEKIGAEKPSKEFFDACFEILGCDKADAVMIGDSISADIKGAKNYGLTSIWMKGRKNLESDLADYTVTKLEQIKNIL
;
A
#
# COMPACT_ATOMS: atom_id res chain seq x y z
N MET A 1 9.62 -22.47 4.13
CA MET A 1 8.94 -21.36 4.85
C MET A 1 8.31 -20.40 3.85
N ASN A 2 7.03 -20.11 4.00
CA ASN A 2 6.33 -19.16 3.13
C ASN A 2 6.32 -17.81 3.84
N LYS A 3 6.75 -16.72 3.18
CA LYS A 3 6.73 -15.38 3.79
C LYS A 3 6.04 -14.40 2.86
N THR A 4 5.06 -13.66 3.38
CA THR A 4 4.27 -12.70 2.63
C THR A 4 4.95 -11.33 2.72
N VAL A 5 5.22 -10.71 1.58
CA VAL A 5 5.89 -9.40 1.50
C VAL A 5 4.96 -8.39 0.82
N TYR A 6 4.96 -7.18 1.30
CA TYR A 6 4.13 -6.07 0.82
C TYR A 6 4.75 -5.28 -0.34
N THR A 7 3.95 -4.45 -1.02
CA THR A 7 4.40 -3.63 -2.16
C THR A 7 5.39 -2.54 -1.73
N TRP A 8 6.58 -2.59 -2.29
CA TRP A 8 7.71 -1.70 -1.99
C TRP A 8 7.79 -0.55 -2.97
N LYS A 9 6.71 0.20 -3.11
CA LYS A 9 6.68 1.43 -3.88
C LYS A 9 6.78 2.61 -2.93
N ASP A 10 7.62 3.61 -3.23
CA ASP A 10 7.52 4.91 -2.58
C ASP A 10 6.24 5.60 -3.06
N PHE A 11 5.11 5.24 -2.43
CA PHE A 11 3.81 5.77 -2.79
C PHE A 11 3.80 7.30 -2.80
N ASN A 12 4.51 7.93 -1.89
CA ASN A 12 4.54 9.38 -1.78
C ASN A 12 5.18 10.03 -3.00
N LYS A 13 6.31 9.51 -3.47
CA LYS A 13 6.96 10.01 -4.70
C LYS A 13 6.10 9.77 -5.94
N CYS A 14 5.51 8.57 -6.04
CA CYS A 14 4.61 8.27 -7.15
C CYS A 14 3.34 9.13 -7.13
N ALA A 15 2.76 9.36 -5.95
CA ALA A 15 1.61 10.22 -5.80
C ALA A 15 1.94 11.68 -6.15
N GLU A 16 3.07 12.20 -5.68
CA GLU A 16 3.52 13.55 -6.03
C GLU A 16 3.72 13.70 -7.54
N TYR A 17 4.40 12.74 -8.18
CA TYR A 17 4.54 12.72 -9.63
C TYR A 17 3.18 12.73 -10.35
N ALA A 18 2.28 11.84 -9.93
CA ALA A 18 0.95 11.73 -10.52
C ALA A 18 0.11 12.99 -10.35
N MET A 19 0.19 13.64 -9.18
CA MET A 19 -0.47 14.91 -8.91
C MET A 19 0.04 16.03 -9.81
N LYS A 20 1.37 16.16 -9.95
CA LYS A 20 1.99 17.15 -10.84
C LYS A 20 1.55 16.97 -12.28
N LYS A 21 1.47 15.73 -12.76
CA LYS A 21 1.01 15.42 -14.12
C LYS A 21 -0.48 15.72 -14.29
N ALA A 22 -1.33 15.31 -13.35
CA ALA A 22 -2.74 15.62 -13.39
C ALA A 22 -3.01 17.14 -13.30
N ALA A 23 -2.25 17.89 -12.51
CA ALA A 23 -2.34 19.34 -12.44
C ALA A 23 -2.08 20.00 -13.80
N VAL A 24 -1.10 19.50 -14.56
CA VAL A 24 -0.86 19.97 -15.95
C VAL A 24 -2.06 19.69 -16.85
N ASP A 25 -2.67 18.50 -16.77
CA ASP A 25 -3.83 18.12 -17.59
C ASP A 25 -5.04 19.03 -17.33
N PHE A 26 -5.14 19.60 -16.12
CA PHE A 26 -6.22 20.51 -15.71
C PHE A 26 -5.83 22.00 -15.75
N ASN A 27 -4.67 22.37 -16.26
CA ASN A 27 -4.13 23.73 -16.22
C ASN A 27 -4.10 24.33 -14.79
N ILE A 28 -3.92 23.49 -13.78
CA ILE A 28 -3.75 23.90 -12.38
C ILE A 28 -2.28 24.20 -12.15
N SER A 29 -1.94 25.41 -11.72
CA SER A 29 -0.58 25.75 -11.30
C SER A 29 -0.18 24.91 -10.10
N TRP A 30 0.92 24.17 -10.22
CA TRP A 30 1.40 23.35 -9.11
C TRP A 30 1.81 24.21 -7.91
N GLN A 31 1.35 23.81 -6.74
CA GLN A 31 1.72 24.36 -5.44
C GLN A 31 2.05 23.21 -4.50
N ASP A 32 3.11 23.32 -3.72
CA ASP A 32 3.52 22.27 -2.78
C ASP A 32 2.47 22.00 -1.69
N GLU A 33 1.58 22.97 -1.46
CA GLU A 33 0.42 22.87 -0.59
C GLU A 33 -0.54 21.75 -1.03
N ILE A 34 -0.67 21.48 -2.32
CA ILE A 34 -1.50 20.36 -2.85
C ILE A 34 -0.97 19.04 -2.27
N TYR A 35 0.33 18.84 -2.32
CA TYR A 35 0.98 17.65 -1.76
C TYR A 35 0.84 17.60 -0.23
N LYS A 36 1.06 18.71 0.46
CA LYS A 36 0.92 18.78 1.93
C LYS A 36 -0.49 18.42 2.38
N VAL A 37 -1.52 19.00 1.76
CA VAL A 37 -2.92 18.69 2.09
C VAL A 37 -3.21 17.23 1.75
N PHE A 38 -2.77 16.72 0.60
CA PHE A 38 -2.94 15.31 0.24
C PHE A 38 -2.34 14.36 1.29
N THR A 39 -1.14 14.63 1.79
CA THR A 39 -0.46 13.77 2.79
C THR A 39 -1.17 13.75 4.14
N VAL A 40 -2.01 14.72 4.43
CA VAL A 40 -2.86 14.77 5.63
C VAL A 40 -4.21 14.07 5.38
N GLU A 41 -4.89 14.43 4.29
CA GLU A 41 -6.26 13.96 4.04
C GLU A 41 -6.33 12.49 3.58
N ASN A 42 -5.42 12.09 2.70
CA ASN A 42 -5.44 10.75 2.13
C ASN A 42 -5.34 9.62 3.19
N PRO A 43 -4.46 9.67 4.20
CA PRO A 43 -4.45 8.68 5.27
C PRO A 43 -5.75 8.65 6.09
N ILE A 44 -6.39 9.80 6.32
CA ILE A 44 -7.67 9.88 7.06
C ILE A 44 -8.77 9.17 6.26
N LEU A 45 -8.85 9.42 4.96
CA LEU A 45 -9.83 8.77 4.09
C LEU A 45 -9.63 7.25 4.04
N TRP A 46 -8.39 6.77 3.96
CA TRP A 46 -8.10 5.34 4.01
C TRP A 46 -8.46 4.71 5.36
N GLN A 47 -8.19 5.38 6.48
CA GLN A 47 -8.63 4.92 7.81
C GLN A 47 -10.15 4.83 7.91
N ASN A 48 -10.89 5.74 7.27
CA ASN A 48 -12.34 5.68 7.23
C ASN A 48 -12.85 4.48 6.42
N ILE A 49 -12.17 4.09 5.34
CA ILE A 49 -12.47 2.84 4.61
C ILE A 49 -12.24 1.64 5.53
N GLU A 50 -11.10 1.56 6.21
CA GLU A 50 -10.76 0.48 7.13
C GLU A 50 -11.77 0.34 8.29
N LYS A 51 -12.41 1.44 8.68
CA LYS A 51 -13.49 1.48 9.70
C LYS A 51 -14.88 1.21 9.14
N GLY A 52 -15.02 1.02 7.82
CA GLY A 52 -16.32 0.86 7.16
C GLY A 52 -17.19 2.13 7.11
N ILE A 53 -16.59 3.32 7.36
CA ILE A 53 -17.29 4.63 7.34
C ILE A 53 -17.38 5.15 5.91
N LEU A 54 -16.43 4.79 5.05
CA LEU A 54 -16.29 5.24 3.68
C LEU A 54 -16.02 4.04 2.77
N THR A 55 -16.57 4.05 1.56
CA THR A 55 -16.22 3.09 0.50
C THR A 55 -15.07 3.61 -0.36
N LYS A 56 -14.40 2.72 -1.10
CA LYS A 56 -13.36 3.12 -2.07
C LYS A 56 -13.92 4.02 -3.17
N ASP A 57 -15.14 3.75 -3.61
CA ASP A 57 -15.80 4.56 -4.64
C ASP A 57 -16.08 5.98 -4.14
N GLU A 58 -16.56 6.12 -2.91
CA GLU A 58 -16.76 7.43 -2.29
C GLU A 58 -15.43 8.17 -2.10
N LEU A 59 -14.35 7.49 -1.69
CA LEU A 59 -13.02 8.10 -1.63
C LEU A 59 -12.63 8.66 -3.00
N HIS A 60 -12.78 7.88 -4.07
CA HIS A 60 -12.39 8.31 -5.42
C HIS A 60 -13.22 9.49 -5.94
N ARG A 61 -14.49 9.61 -5.54
CA ARG A 61 -15.34 10.74 -5.91
C ARG A 61 -15.09 12.00 -5.09
N THR A 62 -14.61 11.87 -3.86
CA THR A 62 -14.61 12.99 -2.89
C THR A 62 -13.22 13.52 -2.57
N ARG A 63 -12.17 12.71 -2.67
CA ARG A 63 -10.81 13.06 -2.22
C ARG A 63 -10.32 14.39 -2.76
N TRP A 64 -10.37 14.58 -4.06
CA TRP A 64 -9.87 15.81 -4.66
C TRP A 64 -10.79 16.99 -4.47
N ASN A 65 -12.09 16.79 -4.38
CA ASN A 65 -13.03 17.85 -4.01
C ASN A 65 -12.74 18.38 -2.59
N ILE A 66 -12.40 17.49 -1.63
CA ILE A 66 -11.99 17.89 -0.28
C ILE A 66 -10.68 18.69 -0.31
N ILE A 67 -9.68 18.21 -1.05
CA ILE A 67 -8.36 18.86 -1.15
C ILE A 67 -8.49 20.22 -1.81
N PHE A 68 -9.22 20.31 -2.93
CA PHE A 68 -9.41 21.54 -3.68
C PHE A 68 -10.19 22.58 -2.88
N ALA A 69 -11.23 22.17 -2.16
CA ALA A 69 -11.97 23.07 -1.28
C ALA A 69 -11.07 23.71 -0.20
N LYS A 70 -10.15 22.94 0.39
CA LYS A 70 -9.18 23.45 1.38
C LYS A 70 -8.17 24.43 0.80
N LEU A 71 -7.90 24.33 -0.50
CA LEU A 71 -6.92 25.15 -1.21
C LEU A 71 -7.54 26.30 -2.02
N GLY A 72 -8.87 26.39 -2.05
CA GLY A 72 -9.59 27.36 -2.88
C GLY A 72 -9.40 27.12 -4.38
N ILE A 73 -9.10 25.89 -4.80
CA ILE A 73 -8.96 25.50 -6.21
C ILE A 73 -10.34 25.13 -6.74
N VAL A 74 -10.71 25.75 -7.88
CA VAL A 74 -11.96 25.46 -8.57
C VAL A 74 -11.66 24.51 -9.74
N ALA A 75 -11.94 23.22 -9.53
CA ALA A 75 -11.78 22.18 -10.54
C ALA A 75 -12.69 20.98 -10.20
N ASP A 76 -12.98 20.15 -11.20
CA ASP A 76 -13.70 18.90 -11.01
C ASP A 76 -12.76 17.85 -10.37
N GLY A 77 -12.97 17.60 -9.08
CA GLY A 77 -12.13 16.67 -8.31
C GLY A 77 -12.33 15.21 -8.72
N GLU A 78 -13.50 14.82 -9.23
CA GLU A 78 -13.73 13.44 -9.71
C GLU A 78 -13.00 13.18 -11.03
N GLU A 79 -13.03 14.14 -11.97
CA GLU A 79 -12.25 14.04 -13.20
C GLU A 79 -10.74 14.12 -12.92
N PHE A 80 -10.33 14.97 -11.97
CA PHE A 80 -8.93 15.01 -11.53
C PHE A 80 -8.48 13.67 -10.91
N GLU A 81 -9.34 13.01 -10.14
CA GLU A 81 -9.06 11.66 -9.59
C GLU A 81 -8.76 10.65 -10.69
N LYS A 82 -9.52 10.65 -11.78
CA LYS A 82 -9.30 9.75 -12.93
C LYS A 82 -7.91 9.97 -13.54
N ARG A 83 -7.51 11.22 -13.72
CA ARG A 83 -6.18 11.57 -14.24
C ARG A 83 -5.07 11.27 -13.25
N PHE A 84 -5.26 11.59 -11.98
CA PHE A 84 -4.33 11.24 -10.93
C PHE A 84 -4.08 9.73 -10.88
N ARG A 85 -5.11 8.91 -10.91
CA ARG A 85 -4.99 7.45 -10.93
C ARG A 85 -4.28 6.95 -12.20
N TYR A 86 -4.61 7.48 -13.36
CA TYR A 86 -3.95 7.14 -14.61
C TYR A 86 -2.43 7.37 -14.52
N HIS A 87 -1.99 8.52 -14.05
CA HIS A 87 -0.58 8.82 -13.88
C HIS A 87 0.07 8.01 -12.74
N LEU A 88 -0.66 7.76 -11.66
CA LEU A 88 -0.18 6.93 -10.56
C LEU A 88 0.06 5.47 -10.98
N GLU A 89 -0.79 4.94 -11.84
CA GLU A 89 -0.64 3.60 -12.41
C GLU A 89 0.55 3.49 -13.36
N SER A 90 0.90 4.58 -14.00
CA SER A 90 2.04 4.66 -14.93
C SER A 90 3.38 4.92 -14.24
N SER A 91 3.40 5.10 -12.91
CA SER A 91 4.60 5.38 -12.13
C SER A 91 5.00 4.17 -11.27
N ALA A 92 6.29 3.85 -11.24
CA ALA A 92 6.84 2.72 -10.49
C ALA A 92 8.17 3.07 -9.79
N GLU A 93 8.14 4.13 -8.97
CA GLU A 93 9.29 4.49 -8.16
C GLU A 93 9.56 3.40 -7.12
N LYS A 94 10.72 2.76 -7.20
CA LYS A 94 11.15 1.73 -6.26
C LYS A 94 11.59 2.39 -4.94
N MET A 95 11.22 1.78 -3.81
CA MET A 95 11.85 2.13 -2.54
C MET A 95 13.32 1.71 -2.54
N GLU A 96 14.16 2.51 -1.92
CA GLU A 96 15.56 2.18 -1.72
C GLU A 96 15.71 0.83 -0.98
N GLY A 97 16.52 -0.07 -1.52
CA GLY A 97 16.74 -1.42 -0.98
C GLY A 97 15.62 -2.43 -1.24
N ALA A 98 14.53 -2.06 -1.96
CA ALA A 98 13.42 -2.97 -2.19
C ALA A 98 13.82 -4.18 -3.05
N GLU A 99 14.56 -3.96 -4.13
CA GLU A 99 15.00 -5.05 -5.01
C GLU A 99 15.97 -5.98 -4.29
N ASP A 100 16.93 -5.44 -3.56
CA ASP A 100 17.90 -6.22 -2.77
C ASP A 100 17.22 -7.09 -1.71
N LEU A 101 16.16 -6.57 -1.07
CA LEU A 101 15.37 -7.34 -0.13
C LEU A 101 14.58 -8.44 -0.84
N LEU A 102 13.96 -8.15 -1.97
CA LEU A 102 13.20 -9.15 -2.74
C LEU A 102 14.10 -10.28 -3.24
N VAL A 103 15.30 -9.97 -3.75
CA VAL A 103 16.30 -10.98 -4.13
C VAL A 103 16.66 -11.88 -2.95
N TYR A 104 16.96 -11.29 -1.79
CA TYR A 104 17.28 -12.03 -0.58
C TYR A 104 16.12 -12.93 -0.13
N LEU A 105 14.90 -12.38 -0.06
CA LEU A 105 13.74 -13.14 0.36
C LEU A 105 13.42 -14.27 -0.62
N LYS A 106 13.47 -14.02 -1.92
CA LYS A 106 13.20 -15.04 -2.94
C LYS A 106 14.19 -16.19 -2.91
N SER A 107 15.43 -15.93 -2.50
CA SER A 107 16.45 -16.99 -2.38
C SER A 107 16.19 -17.98 -1.23
N LYS A 108 15.36 -17.60 -0.25
CA LYS A 108 15.11 -18.40 0.95
C LYS A 108 13.65 -18.78 1.16
N TYR A 109 12.72 -18.01 0.61
CA TYR A 109 11.30 -18.06 0.97
C TYR A 109 10.42 -17.96 -0.28
N LYS A 110 9.17 -18.41 -0.15
CA LYS A 110 8.11 -18.03 -1.07
C LYS A 110 7.62 -16.62 -0.71
N VAL A 111 7.48 -15.77 -1.72
CA VAL A 111 7.15 -14.35 -1.56
C VAL A 111 5.79 -14.07 -2.19
N TYR A 112 4.87 -13.52 -1.41
CA TYR A 112 3.53 -13.18 -1.88
C TYR A 112 3.24 -11.70 -1.65
N ALA A 113 2.54 -11.08 -2.59
CA ALA A 113 2.08 -9.69 -2.45
C ALA A 113 0.64 -9.66 -1.92
N ALA A 114 0.42 -9.05 -0.75
CA ALA A 114 -0.89 -8.91 -0.12
C ALA A 114 -1.35 -7.44 -0.10
N SER A 115 -2.50 -7.10 -0.70
CA SER A 115 -2.92 -5.71 -0.87
C SER A 115 -4.44 -5.53 -0.85
N ASN A 116 -4.90 -4.40 -0.25
CA ASN A 116 -6.27 -3.93 -0.34
C ASN A 116 -6.55 -3.05 -1.59
N ALA A 117 -5.63 -3.01 -2.55
CA ALA A 117 -5.77 -2.25 -3.79
C ALA A 117 -6.56 -3.03 -4.87
N HIS A 118 -6.75 -2.40 -6.04
CA HIS A 118 -7.32 -3.06 -7.21
C HIS A 118 -6.32 -4.04 -7.85
N TYR A 119 -6.83 -5.17 -8.32
CA TYR A 119 -6.02 -6.29 -8.82
C TYR A 119 -5.16 -5.88 -10.01
N GLU A 120 -5.75 -5.39 -11.09
CA GLU A 120 -5.05 -4.98 -12.30
C GLU A 120 -4.00 -3.88 -12.03
N GLN A 121 -4.34 -2.95 -11.14
CA GLN A 121 -3.43 -1.88 -10.74
C GLN A 121 -2.18 -2.43 -10.05
N GLN A 122 -2.34 -3.42 -9.15
CA GLN A 122 -1.19 -4.03 -8.47
C GLN A 122 -0.31 -4.83 -9.43
N LEU A 123 -0.90 -5.63 -10.32
CA LEU A 123 -0.14 -6.37 -11.31
C LEU A 123 0.68 -5.42 -12.21
N LYS A 124 0.06 -4.36 -12.70
CA LYS A 124 0.72 -3.34 -13.53
C LYS A 124 1.87 -2.66 -12.79
N ARG A 125 1.67 -2.30 -11.52
CA ARG A 125 2.72 -1.70 -10.68
C ARG A 125 3.89 -2.63 -10.47
N MET A 126 3.63 -3.90 -10.16
CA MET A 126 4.69 -4.89 -9.97
C MET A 126 5.47 -5.15 -11.26
N ALA A 127 4.80 -5.19 -12.41
CA ALA A 127 5.43 -5.33 -13.71
C ALA A 127 6.31 -4.12 -14.07
N LEU A 128 5.78 -2.89 -13.89
CA LEU A 128 6.54 -1.66 -14.13
C LEU A 128 7.78 -1.52 -13.23
N ALA A 129 7.70 -2.01 -11.99
CA ALA A 129 8.83 -2.05 -11.07
C ALA A 129 9.81 -3.21 -11.35
N ASP A 130 9.50 -4.09 -12.30
CA ASP A 130 10.24 -5.34 -12.54
C ASP A 130 10.33 -6.26 -11.30
N PHE A 131 9.28 -6.21 -10.45
CA PHE A 131 9.21 -6.99 -9.22
C PHE A 131 8.42 -8.29 -9.38
N SER A 132 7.64 -8.45 -10.45
CA SER A 132 6.81 -9.64 -10.68
C SER A 132 7.63 -10.95 -10.66
N LYS A 133 8.88 -10.90 -11.11
CA LYS A 133 9.81 -12.05 -11.12
C LYS A 133 10.17 -12.59 -9.73
N TYR A 134 9.98 -11.77 -8.68
CA TYR A 134 10.26 -12.16 -7.30
C TYR A 134 9.03 -12.67 -6.55
N ILE A 135 7.83 -12.53 -7.13
CA ILE A 135 6.55 -12.79 -6.48
C ILE A 135 6.01 -14.16 -6.91
N ASP A 136 5.70 -15.01 -5.94
CA ASP A 136 5.12 -16.35 -6.17
C ASP A 136 3.60 -16.33 -6.30
N GLY A 137 2.93 -15.26 -5.81
CA GLY A 137 1.49 -15.10 -5.93
C GLY A 137 0.98 -13.79 -5.33
N TYR A 138 -0.29 -13.50 -5.60
CA TYR A 138 -0.92 -12.23 -5.24
C TYR A 138 -2.19 -12.49 -4.43
N PHE A 139 -2.26 -11.92 -3.23
CA PHE A 139 -3.42 -11.89 -2.36
C PHE A 139 -4.01 -10.47 -2.38
N ILE A 140 -4.89 -10.23 -3.33
CA ILE A 140 -5.50 -8.92 -3.53
C ILE A 140 -6.96 -8.98 -3.09
N SER A 141 -7.37 -8.06 -2.21
CA SER A 141 -8.69 -8.06 -1.57
C SER A 141 -9.85 -8.14 -2.57
N GLU A 142 -9.72 -7.48 -3.72
CA GLU A 142 -10.73 -7.52 -4.80
C GLU A 142 -10.96 -8.94 -5.35
N LYS A 143 -9.94 -9.78 -5.41
CA LYS A 143 -10.05 -11.18 -5.86
C LYS A 143 -10.43 -12.13 -4.72
N ILE A 144 -10.03 -11.81 -3.50
CA ILE A 144 -10.32 -12.60 -2.31
C ILE A 144 -11.77 -12.37 -1.85
N GLY A 145 -12.33 -11.17 -2.09
CA GLY A 145 -13.66 -10.79 -1.59
C GLY A 145 -13.65 -10.31 -0.13
N ALA A 146 -12.48 -10.16 0.47
CA ALA A 146 -12.30 -9.65 1.83
C ALA A 146 -11.05 -8.77 1.92
N GLU A 147 -11.00 -7.86 2.88
CA GLU A 147 -9.91 -6.91 3.06
C GLU A 147 -9.15 -7.14 4.38
N LYS A 148 -7.85 -6.86 4.39
CA LYS A 148 -7.12 -6.73 5.64
C LYS A 148 -7.72 -5.56 6.46
N PRO A 149 -7.91 -5.68 7.77
CA PRO A 149 -7.41 -6.72 8.67
C PRO A 149 -8.39 -7.88 8.95
N SER A 150 -9.42 -8.10 8.13
CA SER A 150 -10.44 -9.12 8.40
C SER A 150 -9.85 -10.54 8.45
N LYS A 151 -10.43 -11.38 9.29
CA LYS A 151 -10.03 -12.79 9.43
C LYS A 151 -10.22 -13.55 8.12
N GLU A 152 -11.30 -13.27 7.40
CA GLU A 152 -11.68 -13.88 6.13
C GLU A 152 -10.59 -13.70 5.06
N PHE A 153 -9.94 -12.51 5.04
CA PHE A 153 -8.81 -12.29 4.14
C PHE A 153 -7.65 -13.26 4.42
N PHE A 154 -7.27 -13.40 5.68
CA PHE A 154 -6.17 -14.29 6.06
C PHE A 154 -6.55 -15.77 5.91
N ASP A 155 -7.79 -16.17 6.22
CA ASP A 155 -8.27 -17.54 6.01
C ASP A 155 -8.11 -17.93 4.55
N ALA A 156 -8.58 -17.10 3.61
CA ALA A 156 -8.45 -17.35 2.17
C ALA A 156 -6.97 -17.40 1.71
N CYS A 157 -6.11 -16.54 2.26
CA CYS A 157 -4.67 -16.62 1.97
C CYS A 157 -4.07 -17.96 2.44
N PHE A 158 -4.39 -18.41 3.65
CA PHE A 158 -3.83 -19.63 4.22
C PHE A 158 -4.39 -20.90 3.61
N GLU A 159 -5.62 -20.89 3.13
CA GLU A 159 -6.18 -21.96 2.31
C GLU A 159 -5.35 -22.21 1.04
N ILE A 160 -4.90 -21.12 0.38
CA ILE A 160 -4.04 -21.19 -0.80
C ILE A 160 -2.59 -21.55 -0.44
N LEU A 161 -2.06 -21.00 0.66
CA LEU A 161 -0.68 -21.22 1.09
C LEU A 161 -0.43 -22.66 1.54
N GLY A 162 -1.41 -23.29 2.18
CA GLY A 162 -1.29 -24.66 2.68
C GLY A 162 -0.16 -24.87 3.71
N CYS A 163 0.14 -23.85 4.52
CA CYS A 163 1.22 -23.87 5.52
C CYS A 163 0.71 -23.43 6.88
N ASP A 164 1.48 -23.74 7.94
CA ASP A 164 1.18 -23.28 9.27
C ASP A 164 1.44 -21.77 9.43
N LYS A 165 0.68 -21.12 10.31
CA LYS A 165 0.86 -19.70 10.62
C LYS A 165 2.25 -19.36 11.13
N ALA A 166 2.87 -20.28 11.88
CA ALA A 166 4.23 -20.13 12.37
C ALA A 166 5.29 -20.05 11.26
N ASP A 167 4.97 -20.55 10.07
CA ASP A 167 5.85 -20.54 8.90
C ASP A 167 5.67 -19.30 8.01
N ALA A 168 4.78 -18.38 8.40
CA ALA A 168 4.49 -17.16 7.63
C ALA A 168 4.79 -15.90 8.46
N VAL A 169 5.23 -14.86 7.75
CA VAL A 169 5.49 -13.53 8.34
C VAL A 169 4.81 -12.48 7.48
N MET A 170 4.07 -11.58 8.14
CA MET A 170 3.51 -10.39 7.51
C MET A 170 4.49 -9.24 7.62
N ILE A 171 4.85 -8.64 6.49
CA ILE A 171 5.65 -7.41 6.45
C ILE A 171 4.77 -6.33 5.84
N GLY A 172 4.54 -5.22 6.53
CA GLY A 172 3.66 -4.16 6.05
C GLY A 172 3.91 -2.81 6.69
N ASP A 173 3.29 -1.77 6.14
CA ASP A 173 3.40 -0.39 6.62
C ASP A 173 2.14 0.12 7.30
N SER A 174 1.00 -0.54 7.11
CA SER A 174 -0.27 -0.18 7.75
C SER A 174 -0.42 -0.87 9.10
N ILE A 175 -0.43 -0.06 10.19
CA ILE A 175 -0.69 -0.59 11.53
C ILE A 175 -2.08 -1.22 11.60
N SER A 176 -3.09 -0.58 11.02
CA SER A 176 -4.49 -1.01 11.08
C SER A 176 -4.79 -2.23 10.20
N ALA A 177 -4.28 -2.27 8.99
CA ALA A 177 -4.56 -3.34 8.04
C ALA A 177 -3.56 -4.52 8.18
N ASP A 178 -2.26 -4.23 8.15
CA ASP A 178 -1.24 -5.29 8.08
C ASP A 178 -0.92 -5.83 9.47
N ILE A 179 -0.50 -4.95 10.38
CA ILE A 179 0.07 -5.36 11.67
C ILE A 179 -1.02 -5.86 12.61
N LYS A 180 -2.10 -5.10 12.75
CA LYS A 180 -3.26 -5.53 13.54
C LYS A 180 -3.89 -6.80 12.98
N GLY A 181 -4.00 -6.89 11.64
CA GLY A 181 -4.50 -8.08 10.98
C GLY A 181 -3.65 -9.31 11.25
N ALA A 182 -2.33 -9.20 11.08
CA ALA A 182 -1.38 -10.26 11.36
C ALA A 182 -1.45 -10.70 12.84
N LYS A 183 -1.43 -9.76 13.78
CA LYS A 183 -1.52 -10.04 15.21
C LYS A 183 -2.81 -10.76 15.59
N ASN A 184 -3.95 -10.27 15.11
CA ASN A 184 -5.25 -10.88 15.38
C ASN A 184 -5.37 -12.29 14.79
N TYR A 185 -4.67 -12.55 13.68
CA TYR A 185 -4.64 -13.84 13.02
C TYR A 185 -3.62 -14.81 13.64
N GLY A 186 -2.69 -14.33 14.46
CA GLY A 186 -1.61 -15.10 15.09
C GLY A 186 -0.39 -15.28 14.18
N LEU A 187 -0.09 -14.31 13.32
CA LEU A 187 1.11 -14.27 12.49
C LEU A 187 2.18 -13.40 13.12
N THR A 188 3.43 -13.78 12.93
CA THR A 188 4.56 -12.87 13.16
C THR A 188 4.47 -11.68 12.21
N SER A 189 4.70 -10.48 12.73
CA SER A 189 4.59 -9.22 11.99
C SER A 189 5.86 -8.39 12.04
N ILE A 190 6.24 -7.80 10.92
CA ILE A 190 7.32 -6.82 10.80
C ILE A 190 6.71 -5.51 10.28
N TRP A 191 6.70 -4.49 11.12
CA TRP A 191 6.20 -3.19 10.73
C TRP A 191 7.29 -2.34 10.09
N MET A 192 7.08 -1.95 8.84
CA MET A 192 7.86 -0.93 8.15
C MET A 192 7.33 0.45 8.53
N LYS A 193 7.87 1.04 9.59
CA LYS A 193 7.39 2.28 10.21
C LYS A 193 7.47 3.50 9.25
N GLY A 194 8.38 3.50 8.30
CA GLY A 194 8.58 4.63 7.40
C GLY A 194 9.02 5.89 8.16
N ARG A 195 8.63 7.08 7.63
CA ARG A 195 8.96 8.38 8.23
C ARG A 195 7.87 8.94 9.16
N LYS A 196 6.85 8.16 9.47
CA LYS A 196 5.73 8.60 10.32
C LYS A 196 6.14 8.60 11.78
N ASN A 197 5.82 9.68 12.51
CA ASN A 197 5.95 9.76 13.97
C ASN A 197 4.82 8.96 14.67
N LEU A 198 4.60 7.73 14.23
CA LEU A 198 3.65 6.81 14.83
C LEU A 198 4.44 5.85 15.72
N GLU A 199 3.89 5.55 16.89
CA GLU A 199 4.37 4.49 17.76
C GLU A 199 3.30 3.41 17.86
N SER A 200 3.72 2.16 17.89
CA SER A 200 2.84 1.02 18.07
C SER A 200 3.64 -0.15 18.65
N ASP A 201 3.08 -0.77 19.66
CA ASP A 201 3.56 -2.01 20.29
C ASP A 201 2.89 -3.26 19.73
N LEU A 202 2.11 -3.10 18.66
CA LEU A 202 1.37 -4.20 18.03
C LEU A 202 2.26 -5.14 17.23
N ALA A 203 3.33 -4.63 16.62
CA ALA A 203 4.23 -5.41 15.77
C ALA A 203 5.23 -6.21 16.62
N ASP A 204 5.58 -7.42 16.17
CA ASP A 204 6.64 -8.20 16.79
C ASP A 204 8.02 -7.58 16.52
N TYR A 205 8.19 -6.98 15.34
CA TYR A 205 9.40 -6.25 14.95
C TYR A 205 9.03 -4.95 14.27
N THR A 206 9.80 -3.90 14.54
CA THR A 206 9.67 -2.58 13.88
C THR A 206 10.97 -2.22 13.20
N VAL A 207 10.90 -1.84 11.92
CA VAL A 207 12.05 -1.42 11.12
C VAL A 207 11.76 -0.08 10.45
N THR A 208 12.82 0.69 10.19
CA THR A 208 12.74 1.98 9.49
C THR A 208 13.38 1.93 8.10
N LYS A 209 14.15 0.87 7.85
CA LYS A 209 14.79 0.59 6.56
C LYS A 209 14.58 -0.86 6.16
N LEU A 210 14.41 -1.11 4.86
CA LEU A 210 14.16 -2.44 4.31
C LEU A 210 15.31 -3.42 4.57
N GLU A 211 16.55 -2.94 4.57
CA GLU A 211 17.74 -3.78 4.84
C GLU A 211 17.72 -4.45 6.22
N GLN A 212 17.09 -3.81 7.23
CA GLN A 212 16.99 -4.35 8.58
C GLN A 212 16.17 -5.65 8.64
N ILE A 213 15.26 -5.86 7.68
CA ILE A 213 14.45 -7.08 7.59
C ILE A 213 15.33 -8.32 7.38
N LYS A 214 16.45 -8.17 6.67
CA LYS A 214 17.41 -9.28 6.45
C LYS A 214 18.05 -9.82 7.74
N ASN A 215 18.10 -9.00 8.79
CA ASN A 215 18.64 -9.39 10.09
C ASN A 215 17.61 -10.10 10.98
N ILE A 216 16.32 -10.02 10.61
CA ILE A 216 15.20 -10.67 11.32
C ILE A 216 14.90 -12.03 10.66
N LEU A 217 15.09 -12.12 9.35
CA LEU A 217 14.77 -13.27 8.51
C LEU A 217 16.04 -13.93 7.95
#